data_650431336f78d405604118cee4380cbd
#
_entry.id   650431336f78d405604118cee4380cbd
#
_cell.length_a   1.000
_cell.length_b   1.000
_cell.length_c   1.000
_cell.angle_alpha   90.00
_cell.angle_beta   90.00
_cell.angle_gamma   90.00
#
_symmetry.space_group_name_H-M   'P 1'
#
loop_
_entity.id
_entity.type
_entity.pdbx_description
1 polymer ?
#
loop_
_entity_poly.entity_id
_entity_poly.type
_entity_poly.pdbx_seq_one_letter_code
_entity_poly.pdbx_strand_id
1 'polypeptide(L)'
;MDTVDYRYLRPQKAAALKKQHEVACEKRETPSVWQGKNATVLPVRKTDQFGWIGCGGVVDEDGNSVGISAVECCVKPCNSFESAEYRDKKVVYCGYLIHHWGHFLVEGVAKLWYFLENDSSVDSYVFALDEGETREIKGNYKEFLTLLNIWDKL
;
A
#
# COMPACT_ATOMS: atom_id res chain seq x y z
N MET A 1 15.85 8.31 -17.53
CA MET A 1 14.54 9.01 -17.38
C MET A 1 13.73 8.64 -18.60
N ASP A 2 12.74 7.80 -18.43
CA ASP A 2 11.97 7.32 -19.57
C ASP A 2 11.15 8.47 -20.15
N THR A 3 11.32 8.70 -21.44
CA THR A 3 10.61 9.77 -22.15
C THR A 3 9.17 9.33 -22.39
N VAL A 4 8.23 10.03 -21.77
CA VAL A 4 6.80 9.81 -22.05
C VAL A 4 6.48 10.22 -23.49
N ASP A 5 5.88 9.31 -24.24
CA ASP A 5 5.50 9.57 -25.64
C ASP A 5 4.10 10.20 -25.73
N TYR A 6 4.06 11.47 -26.10
CA TYR A 6 2.82 12.24 -26.22
C TYR A 6 2.28 12.30 -27.68
N ARG A 7 2.86 11.58 -28.63
CA ARG A 7 2.55 11.70 -30.08
C ARG A 7 1.10 11.36 -30.42
N TYR A 8 0.46 10.51 -29.62
CA TYR A 8 -0.93 10.07 -29.84
C TYR A 8 -1.99 11.00 -29.24
N LEU A 9 -1.59 12.09 -28.61
CA LEU A 9 -2.50 13.04 -28.00
C LEU A 9 -2.71 14.27 -28.89
N ARG A 10 -3.89 14.88 -28.77
CA ARG A 10 -4.12 16.20 -29.39
C ARG A 10 -3.10 17.20 -28.83
N PRO A 11 -2.50 18.09 -29.65
CA PRO A 11 -1.39 18.96 -29.22
C PRO A 11 -1.64 19.73 -27.93
N GLN A 12 -2.86 20.25 -27.74
CA GLN A 12 -3.24 20.98 -26.52
C GLN A 12 -3.24 20.09 -25.27
N LYS A 13 -3.72 18.83 -25.40
CA LYS A 13 -3.68 17.85 -24.30
C LYS A 13 -2.25 17.38 -24.01
N ALA A 14 -1.46 17.19 -25.05
CA ALA A 14 -0.05 16.82 -24.92
C ALA A 14 0.73 17.90 -24.16
N ALA A 15 0.55 19.18 -24.48
CA ALA A 15 1.19 20.29 -23.80
C ALA A 15 0.77 20.40 -22.33
N ALA A 16 -0.53 20.23 -22.02
CA ALA A 16 -1.04 20.28 -20.66
C ALA A 16 -0.47 19.13 -19.81
N LEU A 17 -0.47 17.90 -20.32
CA LEU A 17 0.06 16.73 -19.64
C LEU A 17 1.58 16.82 -19.45
N LYS A 18 2.31 17.31 -20.44
CA LYS A 18 3.76 17.53 -20.33
C LYS A 18 4.07 18.50 -19.20
N LYS A 19 3.35 19.63 -19.11
CA LYS A 19 3.50 20.60 -18.01
C LYS A 19 3.17 19.97 -16.65
N GLN A 20 2.08 19.19 -16.57
CA GLN A 20 1.74 18.47 -15.32
C GLN A 20 2.82 17.48 -14.92
N HIS A 21 3.40 16.75 -15.88
CA HIS A 21 4.48 15.81 -15.64
C HIS A 21 5.75 16.51 -15.14
N GLU A 22 6.12 17.64 -15.78
CA GLU A 22 7.27 18.46 -15.34
C GLU A 22 7.09 18.93 -13.90
N VAL A 23 5.91 19.49 -13.55
CA VAL A 23 5.58 19.93 -12.19
C VAL A 23 5.61 18.75 -11.19
N ALA A 24 5.10 17.58 -11.58
CA ALA A 24 5.13 16.39 -10.72
C ALA A 24 6.57 15.88 -10.51
N CYS A 25 7.43 15.98 -11.54
CA CYS A 25 8.84 15.61 -11.43
C CYS A 25 9.63 16.58 -10.54
N GLU A 26 9.34 17.88 -10.60
CA GLU A 26 9.95 18.90 -9.74
C GLU A 26 9.54 18.75 -8.27
N LYS A 27 8.32 18.28 -8.01
CA LYS A 27 7.77 18.06 -6.66
C LYS A 27 8.04 16.68 -6.09
N ARG A 28 8.94 15.90 -6.67
CA ARG A 28 9.29 14.57 -6.14
C ARG A 28 9.86 14.70 -4.72
N GLU A 29 9.00 14.46 -3.76
CA GLU A 29 9.43 14.16 -2.40
C GLU A 29 10.00 12.73 -2.38
N THR A 30 11.07 12.53 -1.64
CA THR A 30 11.59 11.17 -1.38
C THR A 30 10.51 10.41 -0.63
N PRO A 31 10.12 9.21 -1.09
CA PRO A 31 9.14 8.42 -0.37
C PRO A 31 9.56 8.22 1.08
N SER A 32 8.67 8.47 2.01
CA SER A 32 8.95 8.29 3.43
C SER A 32 8.75 6.83 3.84
N VAL A 33 9.62 6.35 4.73
CA VAL A 33 9.52 5.03 5.34
C VAL A 33 9.42 5.20 6.84
N TRP A 34 8.44 4.58 7.46
CA TRP A 34 8.39 4.41 8.91
C TRP A 34 8.97 3.03 9.28
N GLN A 35 9.78 3.00 10.32
CA GLN A 35 10.30 1.75 10.89
C GLN A 35 10.06 1.75 12.39
N GLY A 36 9.56 0.65 12.91
CA GLY A 36 9.32 0.47 14.34
C GLY A 36 9.47 -0.98 14.76
N LYS A 37 9.55 -1.20 16.08
CA LYS A 37 9.54 -2.52 16.71
C LYS A 37 8.18 -2.76 17.35
N ASN A 38 7.82 -4.03 17.53
CA ASN A 38 6.57 -4.44 18.21
C ASN A 38 5.31 -3.77 17.64
N ALA A 39 5.32 -3.48 16.34
CA ALA A 39 4.18 -2.86 15.68
C ALA A 39 3.07 -3.90 15.43
N THR A 40 1.82 -3.46 15.52
CA THR A 40 0.66 -4.31 15.27
C THR A 40 0.01 -3.94 13.94
N VAL A 41 -0.15 -4.91 13.05
CA VAL A 41 -0.91 -4.75 11.80
C VAL A 41 -2.36 -5.07 12.09
N LEU A 42 -3.24 -4.13 11.78
CA LEU A 42 -4.67 -4.25 11.98
C LEU A 42 -5.38 -4.60 10.67
N PRO A 43 -6.37 -5.52 10.70
CA PRO A 43 -7.27 -5.71 9.58
C PRO A 43 -8.11 -4.44 9.36
N VAL A 44 -8.68 -4.32 8.18
CA VAL A 44 -9.60 -3.22 7.88
C VAL A 44 -10.98 -3.57 8.42
N ARG A 45 -11.47 -2.77 9.36
CA ARG A 45 -12.82 -2.85 9.93
C ARG A 45 -13.73 -1.86 9.23
N LYS A 46 -14.84 -2.34 8.70
CA LYS A 46 -15.89 -1.48 8.17
C LYS A 46 -16.59 -0.77 9.32
N THR A 47 -16.82 0.52 9.16
CA THR A 47 -17.55 1.31 10.14
C THR A 47 -18.73 1.99 9.45
N ASP A 48 -19.88 2.06 10.12
CA ASP A 48 -21.10 2.69 9.59
C ASP A 48 -20.92 4.18 9.26
N GLN A 49 -19.90 4.80 9.83
CA GLN A 49 -19.61 6.24 9.64
C GLN A 49 -18.98 6.56 8.27
N PHE A 50 -18.42 5.58 7.59
CA PHE A 50 -17.59 5.82 6.41
C PHE A 50 -18.05 5.07 5.17
N GLY A 51 -19.19 4.41 5.19
CA GLY A 51 -19.69 3.61 4.08
C GLY A 51 -18.78 2.42 3.76
N TRP A 52 -18.16 2.40 2.56
CA TRP A 52 -17.23 1.36 2.17
C TRP A 52 -15.79 1.57 2.70
N ILE A 53 -15.51 2.75 3.23
CA ILE A 53 -14.25 3.07 3.89
C ILE A 53 -14.22 2.40 5.26
N GLY A 54 -13.10 1.83 5.61
CA GLY A 54 -12.87 1.22 6.91
C GLY A 54 -11.84 1.96 7.74
N CYS A 55 -11.47 1.39 8.87
CA CYS A 55 -10.31 1.79 9.64
C CYS A 55 -9.37 0.60 9.88
N GLY A 56 -8.07 0.86 9.94
CA GLY A 56 -7.04 -0.17 10.06
C GLY A 56 -5.65 0.42 9.94
N GLY A 57 -4.69 -0.38 9.48
CA GLY A 57 -3.31 0.05 9.26
C GLY A 57 -2.34 -0.52 10.27
N VAL A 58 -1.38 0.27 10.72
CA VAL A 58 -0.35 -0.13 11.69
C VAL A 58 -0.43 0.72 12.94
N VAL A 59 -0.28 0.07 14.08
CA VAL A 59 -0.14 0.70 15.40
C VAL A 59 1.26 0.42 15.92
N ASP A 60 1.93 1.43 16.44
CA ASP A 60 3.27 1.29 17.05
C ASP A 60 3.22 0.64 18.43
N GLU A 61 4.39 0.46 19.06
CA GLU A 61 4.50 -0.15 20.39
C GLU A 61 3.85 0.67 21.51
N ASP A 62 3.67 1.98 21.31
CA ASP A 62 3.02 2.88 22.27
C ASP A 62 1.50 2.98 22.06
N GLY A 63 0.95 2.27 21.08
CA GLY A 63 -0.48 2.29 20.76
C GLY A 63 -0.91 3.43 19.85
N ASN A 64 0.02 4.15 19.21
CA ASN A 64 -0.31 5.23 18.29
C ASN A 64 -0.45 4.71 16.86
N SER A 65 -1.41 5.25 16.13
CA SER A 65 -1.58 4.92 14.71
C SER A 65 -0.45 5.49 13.86
N VAL A 66 0.15 4.65 13.02
CA VAL A 66 1.14 5.05 12.04
C VAL A 66 0.46 5.62 10.81
N GLY A 67 0.40 6.94 10.67
CA GLY A 67 -0.41 7.63 9.66
C GLY A 67 -0.15 7.19 8.22
N ILE A 68 1.13 6.97 7.83
CA ILE A 68 1.49 6.52 6.47
C ILE A 68 1.03 5.09 6.14
N SER A 69 0.60 4.31 7.14
CA SER A 69 0.05 2.97 6.93
C SER A 69 -1.38 2.99 6.38
N ALA A 70 -2.08 4.11 6.52
CA ALA A 70 -3.43 4.29 5.99
C ALA A 70 -3.45 4.43 4.47
N VAL A 71 -4.62 4.23 3.89
CA VAL A 71 -4.91 4.53 2.48
C VAL A 71 -5.97 5.62 2.48
N GLU A 72 -5.58 6.82 2.10
CA GLU A 72 -6.35 8.06 2.33
C GLU A 72 -7.80 7.99 1.82
N CYS A 73 -8.02 7.34 0.68
CA CYS A 73 -9.34 7.17 0.09
C CYS A 73 -10.15 6.00 0.67
N CYS A 74 -9.49 4.99 1.27
CA CYS A 74 -10.11 3.71 1.59
C CYS A 74 -10.05 3.35 3.06
N VAL A 75 -8.95 3.64 3.73
CA VAL A 75 -8.69 3.18 5.10
C VAL A 75 -8.19 4.33 5.96
N LYS A 76 -8.94 4.65 7.01
CA LYS A 76 -8.52 5.62 8.01
C LYS A 76 -7.67 4.94 9.09
N PRO A 77 -6.69 5.64 9.68
CA PRO A 77 -5.94 5.10 10.81
C PRO A 77 -6.89 4.79 11.99
N CYS A 78 -6.66 3.67 12.64
CA CYS A 78 -7.25 3.39 13.94
C CYS A 78 -6.21 2.75 14.86
N ASN A 79 -6.49 2.71 16.15
CA ASN A 79 -5.57 2.19 17.17
C ASN A 79 -6.25 1.21 18.13
N SER A 80 -7.47 0.78 17.85
CA SER A 80 -8.20 -0.17 18.69
C SER A 80 -8.12 -1.59 18.13
N PHE A 81 -7.70 -2.54 18.96
CA PHE A 81 -7.75 -3.96 18.69
C PHE A 81 -7.93 -4.74 19.99
N GLU A 82 -8.56 -5.90 19.92
CA GLU A 82 -8.85 -6.72 21.11
C GLU A 82 -7.66 -7.65 21.44
N SER A 83 -7.04 -8.20 20.42
CA SER A 83 -5.88 -9.09 20.57
C SER A 83 -5.03 -9.07 19.29
N ALA A 84 -3.74 -9.39 19.45
CA ALA A 84 -2.81 -9.56 18.34
C ALA A 84 -1.98 -10.81 18.54
N GLU A 85 -1.68 -11.54 17.45
CA GLU A 85 -0.73 -12.63 17.46
C GLU A 85 0.69 -12.06 17.32
N TYR A 86 1.57 -12.39 18.23
CA TYR A 86 2.97 -12.00 18.15
C TYR A 86 3.75 -12.91 17.21
N ARG A 87 4.53 -12.33 16.32
CA ARG A 87 5.46 -13.02 15.42
C ARG A 87 6.82 -12.33 15.46
N ASP A 88 7.85 -13.06 15.86
CA ASP A 88 9.24 -12.57 15.84
C ASP A 88 9.77 -12.60 14.39
N LYS A 89 9.31 -11.64 13.59
CA LYS A 89 9.67 -11.51 12.18
C LYS A 89 9.87 -10.05 11.78
N LYS A 90 10.82 -9.81 10.90
CA LYS A 90 10.99 -8.54 10.21
C LYS A 90 10.08 -8.51 8.98
N VAL A 91 9.07 -7.68 9.02
CA VAL A 91 8.04 -7.61 7.97
C VAL A 91 7.99 -6.24 7.29
N VAL A 92 7.57 -6.21 6.04
CA VAL A 92 7.17 -4.99 5.34
C VAL A 92 5.65 -4.98 5.23
N TYR A 93 5.03 -3.94 5.78
CA TYR A 93 3.61 -3.69 5.60
C TYR A 93 3.36 -3.05 4.24
N CYS A 94 2.66 -3.78 3.38
CA CYS A 94 2.36 -3.40 2.00
C CYS A 94 1.02 -2.65 1.83
N GLY A 95 0.37 -2.33 2.93
CA GLY A 95 -0.92 -1.64 2.92
C GLY A 95 -2.12 -2.58 2.89
N TYR A 96 -3.28 -2.03 2.51
CA TYR A 96 -4.52 -2.78 2.37
C TYR A 96 -4.61 -3.43 0.98
N LEU A 97 -4.90 -4.71 0.92
CA LEU A 97 -5.13 -5.42 -0.34
C LEU A 97 -6.52 -5.08 -0.87
N ILE A 98 -6.59 -4.04 -1.66
CA ILE A 98 -7.84 -3.53 -2.21
C ILE A 98 -8.41 -4.50 -3.23
N HIS A 99 -9.66 -4.94 -3.05
CA HIS A 99 -10.32 -5.91 -3.94
C HIS A 99 -10.72 -5.35 -5.32
N HIS A 100 -10.51 -4.08 -5.56
CA HIS A 100 -10.71 -3.44 -6.85
C HIS A 100 -9.38 -3.33 -7.58
N TRP A 101 -9.21 -4.08 -8.67
CA TRP A 101 -7.95 -4.18 -9.41
C TRP A 101 -7.33 -2.83 -9.79
N GLY A 102 -8.16 -1.90 -10.29
CA GLY A 102 -7.70 -0.56 -10.62
C GLY A 102 -7.12 0.21 -9.43
N HIS A 103 -7.79 0.16 -8.28
CA HIS A 103 -7.29 0.77 -7.05
C HIS A 103 -6.04 0.08 -6.52
N PHE A 104 -5.97 -1.26 -6.62
CA PHE A 104 -4.76 -1.99 -6.26
C PHE A 104 -3.56 -1.51 -7.08
N LEU A 105 -3.70 -1.34 -8.40
CA LEU A 105 -2.61 -0.87 -9.26
C LEU A 105 -2.18 0.57 -8.96
N VAL A 106 -3.11 1.45 -8.61
CA VAL A 106 -2.80 2.87 -8.37
C VAL A 106 -2.32 3.12 -6.95
N GLU A 107 -2.94 2.50 -5.96
CA GLU A 107 -2.73 2.80 -4.54
C GLU A 107 -1.93 1.70 -3.83
N GLY A 108 -2.26 0.43 -4.08
CA GLY A 108 -1.57 -0.71 -3.47
C GLY A 108 -0.13 -0.84 -3.97
N VAL A 109 0.05 -0.79 -5.28
CA VAL A 109 1.39 -0.92 -5.92
C VAL A 109 2.32 0.23 -5.53
N ALA A 110 1.78 1.42 -5.29
CA ALA A 110 2.59 2.57 -4.87
C ALA A 110 3.34 2.32 -3.55
N LYS A 111 2.91 1.39 -2.71
CA LYS A 111 3.59 1.02 -1.46
C LYS A 111 4.62 -0.09 -1.63
N LEU A 112 4.66 -0.74 -2.78
CA LEU A 112 5.56 -1.88 -3.05
C LEU A 112 6.97 -1.47 -3.50
N TRP A 113 7.24 -0.18 -3.73
CA TRP A 113 8.54 0.30 -4.19
C TRP A 113 9.70 -0.09 -3.25
N TYR A 114 9.44 -0.15 -1.95
CA TYR A 114 10.46 -0.42 -0.94
C TYR A 114 11.12 -1.79 -1.11
N PHE A 115 10.38 -2.82 -1.50
CA PHE A 115 10.94 -4.16 -1.66
C PHE A 115 11.89 -4.24 -2.86
N LEU A 116 11.67 -3.45 -3.92
CA LEU A 116 12.56 -3.40 -5.08
C LEU A 116 13.99 -2.99 -4.69
N GLU A 117 14.12 -2.22 -3.62
CA GLU A 117 15.41 -1.73 -3.13
C GLU A 117 15.94 -2.54 -1.93
N ASN A 118 15.09 -3.26 -1.19
CA ASN A 118 15.41 -3.79 0.14
C ASN A 118 15.03 -5.27 0.35
N ASP A 119 14.74 -6.04 -0.69
CA ASP A 119 14.14 -7.39 -0.61
C ASP A 119 14.91 -8.39 0.26
N SER A 120 16.24 -8.35 0.27
CA SER A 120 17.07 -9.33 0.98
C SER A 120 17.02 -9.24 2.51
N SER A 121 16.44 -8.18 3.07
CA SER A 121 16.52 -7.86 4.50
C SER A 121 15.25 -8.16 5.29
N VAL A 122 14.21 -8.71 4.67
CA VAL A 122 12.90 -8.93 5.30
C VAL A 122 12.48 -10.40 5.23
N ASP A 123 11.78 -10.85 6.28
CA ASP A 123 11.30 -12.24 6.39
C ASP A 123 9.99 -12.44 5.61
N SER A 124 9.12 -11.43 5.61
CA SER A 124 7.85 -11.52 4.89
C SER A 124 7.23 -10.14 4.56
N TYR A 125 6.27 -10.17 3.63
CA TYR A 125 5.42 -9.05 3.24
C TYR A 125 4.02 -9.28 3.79
N VAL A 126 3.38 -8.23 4.32
CA VAL A 126 2.08 -8.32 4.95
C VAL A 126 1.12 -7.31 4.33
N PHE A 127 -0.02 -7.78 3.87
CA PHE A 127 -1.16 -6.93 3.50
C PHE A 127 -2.25 -7.03 4.58
N ALA A 128 -2.87 -5.90 4.91
CA ALA A 128 -4.13 -5.94 5.65
C ALA A 128 -5.26 -6.38 4.72
N LEU A 129 -6.17 -7.20 5.24
CA LEU A 129 -7.43 -7.57 4.60
C LEU A 129 -8.59 -7.00 5.41
N ASP A 130 -9.80 -7.09 4.88
CA ASP A 130 -11.01 -6.83 5.66
C ASP A 130 -11.07 -7.77 6.87
N GLU A 131 -11.57 -7.29 8.00
CA GLU A 131 -11.74 -8.11 9.20
C GLU A 131 -12.64 -9.31 8.93
N GLY A 132 -12.18 -10.50 9.31
CA GLY A 132 -12.86 -11.76 9.03
C GLY A 132 -12.74 -12.26 7.58
N GLU A 133 -11.98 -11.55 6.73
CA GLU A 133 -11.73 -11.98 5.37
C GLU A 133 -10.71 -13.14 5.36
N THR A 134 -11.14 -14.26 4.78
CA THR A 134 -10.30 -15.47 4.59
C THR A 134 -10.08 -15.77 3.12
N ARG A 135 -10.37 -14.81 2.24
CA ARG A 135 -10.31 -15.01 0.80
C ARG A 135 -8.89 -15.30 0.34
N GLU A 136 -8.78 -16.34 -0.46
CA GLU A 136 -7.53 -16.68 -1.12
C GLU A 136 -7.15 -15.59 -2.15
N ILE A 137 -5.91 -15.13 -2.10
CA ILE A 137 -5.35 -14.24 -3.12
C ILE A 137 -5.11 -15.05 -4.40
N LYS A 138 -5.82 -14.73 -5.49
CA LYS A 138 -5.75 -15.47 -6.75
C LYS A 138 -5.92 -14.57 -7.98
N GLY A 139 -5.83 -15.16 -9.16
CA GLY A 139 -5.96 -14.45 -10.44
C GLY A 139 -4.89 -13.37 -10.59
N ASN A 140 -5.28 -12.20 -11.12
CA ASN A 140 -4.38 -11.10 -11.44
C ASN A 140 -3.51 -10.66 -10.26
N TYR A 141 -4.03 -10.69 -9.04
CA TYR A 141 -3.26 -10.33 -7.84
C TYR A 141 -2.10 -11.30 -7.61
N LYS A 142 -2.39 -12.61 -7.64
CA LYS A 142 -1.36 -13.65 -7.49
C LYS A 142 -0.32 -13.55 -8.59
N GLU A 143 -0.74 -13.44 -9.83
CA GLU A 143 0.16 -13.33 -10.98
C GLU A 143 1.06 -12.10 -10.86
N PHE A 144 0.49 -10.95 -10.49
CA PHE A 144 1.24 -9.71 -10.31
C PHE A 144 2.25 -9.81 -9.16
N LEU A 145 1.84 -10.33 -7.99
CA LEU A 145 2.74 -10.50 -6.85
C LEU A 145 3.85 -11.54 -7.12
N THR A 146 3.55 -12.55 -7.94
CA THR A 146 4.54 -13.53 -8.42
C THR A 146 5.57 -12.86 -9.36
N LEU A 147 5.11 -12.03 -10.30
CA LEU A 147 6.00 -11.26 -11.19
C LEU A 147 6.94 -10.33 -10.42
N LEU A 148 6.50 -9.83 -9.28
CA LEU A 148 7.29 -9.00 -8.40
C LEU A 148 8.19 -9.80 -7.45
N ASN A 149 8.20 -11.14 -7.51
CA ASN A 149 8.94 -12.04 -6.62
C ASN A 149 8.62 -11.90 -5.11
N ILE A 150 7.42 -11.41 -4.77
CA ILE A 150 7.01 -11.27 -3.37
C ILE A 150 6.03 -12.35 -2.91
N TRP A 151 5.50 -13.14 -3.84
CA TRP A 151 4.48 -14.16 -3.55
C TRP A 151 4.92 -15.17 -2.48
N ASP A 152 6.14 -15.66 -2.56
CA ASP A 152 6.65 -16.69 -1.64
C ASP A 152 7.00 -16.16 -0.24
N LYS A 153 6.95 -14.85 -0.05
CA LYS A 153 7.18 -14.18 1.24
C LYS A 153 5.90 -13.58 1.84
N LEU A 154 4.72 -13.88 1.31
CA LEU A 154 3.44 -13.43 1.86
C LEU A 154 3.00 -14.22 3.07
#